data_624fa7a76fa5ee1665fe2a93f5f7d47a
#
_entry.id   624fa7a76fa5ee1665fe2a93f5f7d47a
#
_cell.length_a   1.000
_cell.length_b   1.000
_cell.length_c   1.000
_cell.angle_alpha   90.00
_cell.angle_beta   90.00
_cell.angle_gamma   90.00
#
_symmetry.space_group_name_H-M   'P 1'
#
loop_
_entity.id
_entity.type
_entity.pdbx_description
1 polymer ?
#
loop_
_entity_poly.entity_id
_entity_poly.type
_entity_poly.pdbx_seq_one_letter_code
_entity_poly.pdbx_strand_id
1 'polypeptide(L)'
;IYAKLNNSLDKMDLDESGEKNAHVEVNEQVVGSKALKGYTNIALFGVDTREEDLEHSNSDTTIIASINNDTKEVKLVSVYRDTYLNVGKDEYDKCNAAYAIGGPVQSMSMINTNLDLDITRYVAVDFKALVKAIDLLGGLDVDLSYEEIVHMNNYCVETSEKTGVDYKPIEEPDPKPENEAEILGSYHLNGVQATSYCRIRYTQGWDMKRTERQRYIISLMVDKAKKASISQLNDLMDEVFPLIKTNFSKSELLK
;
A
#
# COMPACT_ATOMS: atom_id res chain seq x y z
N ILE A 1 -7.31 -24.13 -10.73
CA ILE A 1 -6.80 -22.97 -9.95
C ILE A 1 -5.42 -22.57 -10.49
N TYR A 2 -4.42 -23.45 -10.52
CA TYR A 2 -3.05 -23.14 -10.95
C TYR A 2 -2.97 -22.55 -12.38
N ALA A 3 -3.67 -23.14 -13.36
CA ALA A 3 -3.71 -22.61 -14.73
C ALA A 3 -4.33 -21.21 -14.82
N LYS A 4 -5.38 -20.93 -14.03
CA LYS A 4 -6.01 -19.62 -13.98
C LYS A 4 -5.09 -18.59 -13.31
N LEU A 5 -4.48 -18.94 -12.17
CA LEU A 5 -3.50 -18.09 -11.50
C LEU A 5 -2.34 -17.74 -12.46
N ASN A 6 -1.81 -18.73 -13.15
CA ASN A 6 -0.75 -18.53 -14.14
C ASN A 6 -1.14 -17.53 -15.25
N ASN A 7 -2.36 -17.65 -15.80
CA ASN A 7 -2.88 -16.72 -16.81
C ASN A 7 -3.18 -15.32 -16.24
N SER A 8 -3.58 -15.21 -14.97
CA SER A 8 -3.83 -13.92 -14.34
C SER A 8 -2.54 -13.19 -14.02
N LEU A 9 -1.47 -13.92 -13.66
CA LEU A 9 -0.13 -13.34 -13.49
C LEU A 9 0.46 -12.80 -14.80
N ASP A 10 0.06 -13.34 -15.96
CA ASP A 10 0.45 -12.80 -17.28
C ASP A 10 -0.18 -11.43 -17.58
N LYS A 11 -1.18 -11.00 -16.80
CA LYS A 11 -1.85 -9.70 -16.94
C LYS A 11 -1.23 -8.62 -16.04
N MET A 12 -0.39 -9.01 -15.06
CA MET A 12 0.30 -8.04 -14.21
C MET A 12 1.36 -7.29 -15.02
N ASP A 13 1.55 -6.02 -14.68
CA ASP A 13 2.70 -5.26 -15.15
C ASP A 13 3.94 -5.74 -14.37
N LEU A 14 4.51 -6.85 -14.86
CA LEU A 14 5.75 -7.38 -14.35
C LEU A 14 6.89 -6.54 -14.93
N ASP A 15 7.48 -5.70 -14.12
CA ASP A 15 8.65 -4.91 -14.48
C ASP A 15 9.87 -5.83 -14.70
N GLU A 16 9.91 -6.49 -15.86
CA GLU A 16 11.05 -7.34 -16.25
C GLU A 16 12.35 -6.54 -16.38
N SER A 17 12.27 -5.21 -16.56
CA SER A 17 13.44 -4.34 -16.62
C SER A 17 14.14 -4.24 -15.26
N GLY A 18 13.40 -4.35 -14.16
CA GLY A 18 13.90 -4.38 -12.79
C GLY A 18 14.80 -5.59 -12.50
N GLU A 19 14.57 -6.73 -13.17
CA GLU A 19 15.41 -7.93 -12.97
C GLU A 19 16.74 -7.88 -13.73
N LYS A 20 16.78 -7.20 -14.89
CA LYS A 20 17.94 -7.35 -15.80
C LYS A 20 18.90 -6.16 -15.80
N ASN A 21 18.46 -4.92 -15.44
CA ASN A 21 19.28 -3.73 -15.64
C ASN A 21 19.27 -2.71 -14.49
N ALA A 22 18.37 -2.78 -13.53
CA ALA A 22 18.33 -1.82 -12.44
C ALA A 22 18.96 -2.42 -11.19
N HIS A 23 20.13 -1.92 -10.85
CA HIS A 23 20.83 -2.31 -9.62
C HIS A 23 20.20 -1.60 -8.43
N VAL A 24 19.51 -2.36 -7.57
CA VAL A 24 19.07 -1.85 -6.26
C VAL A 24 20.29 -1.81 -5.34
N GLU A 25 20.61 -0.65 -4.80
CA GLU A 25 21.72 -0.50 -3.87
C GLU A 25 21.40 -1.15 -2.52
N VAL A 26 22.37 -1.89 -1.99
CA VAL A 26 22.34 -2.51 -0.66
C VAL A 26 23.69 -2.25 -0.01
N ASN A 27 23.70 -1.80 1.25
CA ASN A 27 24.93 -1.55 1.98
C ASN A 27 25.76 -2.84 2.10
N GLU A 28 27.06 -2.79 1.85
CA GLU A 28 27.96 -3.96 1.85
C GLU A 28 27.88 -4.75 3.17
N GLN A 29 27.74 -4.08 4.30
CA GLN A 29 27.61 -4.69 5.63
C GLN A 29 26.32 -5.49 5.84
N VAL A 30 25.31 -5.27 4.99
CA VAL A 30 24.00 -5.93 5.05
C VAL A 30 24.00 -7.23 4.25
N VAL A 31 24.84 -7.32 3.22
CA VAL A 31 24.93 -8.51 2.35
C VAL A 31 25.32 -9.72 3.18
N GLY A 32 24.42 -10.71 3.26
CA GLY A 32 24.60 -11.91 4.08
C GLY A 32 24.43 -11.72 5.58
N SER A 33 23.83 -10.62 6.01
CA SER A 33 23.54 -10.34 7.43
C SER A 33 22.71 -11.44 8.07
N LYS A 34 23.16 -11.91 9.23
CA LYS A 34 22.42 -12.91 10.02
C LYS A 34 21.09 -12.36 10.55
N ALA A 35 20.99 -11.05 10.75
CA ALA A 35 19.78 -10.40 11.27
C ALA A 35 18.62 -10.46 10.26
N LEU A 36 18.93 -10.42 8.96
CA LEU A 36 17.93 -10.48 7.89
C LEU A 36 17.67 -11.92 7.41
N LYS A 37 18.53 -12.86 7.81
CA LYS A 37 18.37 -14.27 7.41
C LYS A 37 17.07 -14.85 7.97
N GLY A 38 16.26 -15.45 7.10
CA GLY A 38 14.96 -16.03 7.46
C GLY A 38 13.80 -15.03 7.35
N TYR A 39 14.06 -13.83 6.85
CA TYR A 39 13.04 -12.83 6.52
C TYR A 39 13.05 -12.51 5.02
N THR A 40 11.88 -12.20 4.50
CA THR A 40 11.71 -11.62 3.16
C THR A 40 11.16 -10.22 3.35
N ASN A 41 11.93 -9.20 2.91
CA ASN A 41 11.55 -7.81 3.01
C ASN A 41 11.07 -7.30 1.65
N ILE A 42 9.87 -6.70 1.60
CA ILE A 42 9.21 -6.22 0.38
C ILE A 42 8.84 -4.76 0.60
N ALA A 43 9.06 -3.90 -0.41
CA ALA A 43 8.56 -2.54 -0.39
C ALA A 43 7.14 -2.49 -0.99
N LEU A 44 6.23 -1.84 -0.27
CA LEU A 44 4.87 -1.56 -0.73
C LEU A 44 4.75 -0.05 -0.96
N PHE A 45 4.40 0.34 -2.18
CA PHE A 45 4.24 1.74 -2.56
C PHE A 45 2.78 2.03 -2.91
N GLY A 46 2.21 3.06 -2.29
CA GLY A 46 0.96 3.67 -2.69
C GLY A 46 1.26 4.95 -3.47
N VAL A 47 0.92 4.97 -4.75
CA VAL A 47 1.28 6.04 -5.68
C VAL A 47 0.04 6.86 -6.03
N ASP A 48 0.13 8.18 -5.91
CA ASP A 48 -0.93 9.09 -6.37
C ASP A 48 -0.66 9.48 -7.82
N THR A 49 -1.16 8.67 -8.76
CA THR A 49 -0.99 8.95 -10.18
C THR A 49 -2.16 9.74 -10.72
N ARG A 50 -1.88 10.71 -11.62
CA ARG A 50 -2.90 11.43 -12.37
C ARG A 50 -3.10 10.87 -13.78
N GLU A 51 -2.14 10.07 -14.28
CA GLU A 51 -2.05 9.61 -15.67
C GLU A 51 -1.85 8.09 -15.78
N GLU A 52 -2.20 7.29 -14.75
CA GLU A 52 -1.93 5.84 -14.68
C GLU A 52 -0.43 5.49 -14.77
N ASP A 53 0.47 6.48 -14.62
CA ASP A 53 1.92 6.28 -14.61
C ASP A 53 2.41 5.97 -13.18
N LEU A 54 2.58 4.69 -12.90
CA LEU A 54 3.12 4.21 -11.63
C LEU A 54 4.65 4.39 -11.50
N GLU A 55 5.33 4.95 -12.50
CA GLU A 55 6.80 5.08 -12.47
C GLU A 55 7.28 6.46 -12.04
N HIS A 56 6.58 7.54 -12.42
CA HIS A 56 7.08 8.91 -12.29
C HIS A 56 6.22 9.80 -11.41
N SER A 57 5.53 9.22 -10.43
CA SER A 57 4.69 9.94 -9.48
C SER A 57 5.30 9.93 -8.07
N ASN A 58 4.80 10.76 -7.17
CA ASN A 58 5.20 10.69 -5.78
C ASN A 58 4.57 9.47 -5.09
N SER A 59 5.34 8.74 -4.30
CA SER A 59 4.81 7.71 -3.42
C SER A 59 4.28 8.35 -2.13
N ASP A 60 2.98 8.43 -1.98
CA ASP A 60 2.35 8.96 -0.75
C ASP A 60 2.37 7.95 0.41
N THR A 61 2.63 6.70 0.10
CA THR A 61 2.72 5.60 1.06
C THR A 61 3.94 4.76 0.76
N THR A 62 4.82 4.61 1.75
CA THR A 62 5.98 3.71 1.72
C THR A 62 5.90 2.81 2.94
N ILE A 63 5.68 1.51 2.73
CA ILE A 63 5.58 0.50 3.79
C ILE A 63 6.55 -0.63 3.47
N ILE A 64 7.28 -1.08 4.48
CA ILE A 64 8.11 -2.28 4.43
C ILE A 64 7.29 -3.42 5.02
N ALA A 65 7.05 -4.46 4.24
CA ALA A 65 6.49 -5.73 4.71
C ALA A 65 7.64 -6.71 4.96
N SER A 66 7.88 -7.03 6.23
CA SER A 66 8.89 -7.99 6.64
C SER A 66 8.21 -9.31 7.02
N ILE A 67 8.45 -10.34 6.24
CA ILE A 67 7.80 -11.65 6.35
C ILE A 67 8.80 -12.64 6.96
N ASN A 68 8.45 -13.21 8.10
CA ASN A 68 9.21 -14.33 8.64
C ASN A 68 8.94 -15.58 7.81
N ASN A 69 9.97 -16.15 7.21
CA ASN A 69 9.82 -17.27 6.25
C ASN A 69 9.35 -18.57 6.91
N ASP A 70 9.61 -18.74 8.21
CA ASP A 70 9.24 -19.93 8.96
C ASP A 70 7.82 -19.81 9.54
N THR A 71 7.56 -18.72 10.30
CA THR A 71 6.28 -18.54 11.00
C THR A 71 5.19 -17.93 10.12
N LYS A 72 5.57 -17.33 8.99
CA LYS A 72 4.69 -16.54 8.10
C LYS A 72 4.09 -15.28 8.77
N GLU A 73 4.65 -14.89 9.91
CA GLU A 73 4.31 -13.61 10.53
C GLU A 73 4.76 -12.44 9.63
N VAL A 74 3.89 -11.46 9.46
CA VAL A 74 4.17 -10.24 8.67
C VAL A 74 4.20 -9.04 9.59
N LYS A 75 5.30 -8.27 9.54
CA LYS A 75 5.43 -6.98 10.20
C LYS A 75 5.38 -5.87 9.15
N LEU A 76 4.56 -4.86 9.40
CA LEU A 76 4.43 -3.69 8.54
C LEU A 76 5.09 -2.49 9.21
N VAL A 77 6.06 -1.88 8.54
CA VAL A 77 6.78 -0.69 9.00
C VAL A 77 6.58 0.43 7.99
N SER A 78 5.96 1.54 8.40
CA SER A 78 5.81 2.71 7.53
C SER A 78 7.03 3.61 7.61
N VAL A 79 7.52 4.05 6.46
CA VAL A 79 8.46 5.17 6.36
C VAL A 79 7.65 6.42 6.03
N TYR A 80 7.70 7.44 6.92
CA TYR A 80 6.91 8.65 6.70
C TYR A 80 7.39 9.40 5.46
N ARG A 81 6.46 9.84 4.62
CA ARG A 81 6.74 10.48 3.33
C ARG A 81 7.68 11.70 3.42
N ASP A 82 7.58 12.44 4.52
CA ASP A 82 8.37 13.66 4.76
C ASP A 82 9.65 13.41 5.57
N THR A 83 10.00 12.13 5.85
CA THR A 83 11.27 11.79 6.50
C THR A 83 12.42 12.22 5.59
N TYR A 84 13.36 12.97 6.15
CA TYR A 84 14.53 13.48 5.44
C TYR A 84 15.62 12.40 5.38
N LEU A 85 15.87 11.86 4.20
CA LEU A 85 16.74 10.71 3.95
C LEU A 85 17.68 10.98 2.79
N ASN A 86 18.79 10.23 2.73
CA ASN A 86 19.61 10.17 1.53
C ASN A 86 18.81 9.48 0.42
N VAL A 87 18.39 10.24 -0.58
CA VAL A 87 17.58 9.74 -1.71
C VAL A 87 18.45 9.20 -2.85
N GLY A 88 19.76 9.18 -2.67
CA GLY A 88 20.77 8.65 -3.59
C GLY A 88 21.89 9.67 -3.85
N LYS A 89 23.10 9.17 -4.14
CA LYS A 89 24.28 10.00 -4.46
C LYS A 89 24.62 11.07 -3.43
N ASP A 90 24.38 10.76 -2.13
CA ASP A 90 24.55 11.69 -1.01
C ASP A 90 23.66 12.95 -1.08
N GLU A 91 22.62 12.92 -1.90
CA GLU A 91 21.60 13.96 -1.91
C GLU A 91 20.49 13.61 -0.90
N TYR A 92 20.05 14.61 -0.13
CA TYR A 92 19.05 14.42 0.93
C TYR A 92 17.78 15.17 0.60
N ASP A 93 16.65 14.48 0.67
CA ASP A 93 15.31 15.03 0.45
C ASP A 93 14.27 14.21 1.24
N LYS A 94 13.00 14.53 1.07
CA LYS A 94 11.89 13.75 1.61
C LYS A 94 11.86 12.34 1.02
N CYS A 95 11.51 11.36 1.85
CA CYS A 95 11.40 9.96 1.44
C CYS A 95 10.61 9.76 0.14
N ASN A 96 9.48 10.48 -0.04
CA ASN A 96 8.64 10.34 -1.22
C ASN A 96 9.29 10.89 -2.51
N ALA A 97 10.31 11.73 -2.42
CA ALA A 97 11.02 12.26 -3.59
C ALA A 97 11.81 11.17 -4.32
N ALA A 98 12.31 10.16 -3.61
CA ALA A 98 13.06 9.07 -4.23
C ALA A 98 12.26 8.35 -5.32
N TYR A 99 10.94 8.18 -5.11
CA TYR A 99 10.07 7.55 -6.09
C TYR A 99 9.90 8.41 -7.37
N ALA A 100 9.77 9.72 -7.21
CA ALA A 100 9.69 10.65 -8.35
C ALA A 100 11.01 10.76 -9.12
N ILE A 101 12.17 10.56 -8.44
CA ILE A 101 13.50 10.63 -9.05
C ILE A 101 13.79 9.40 -9.92
N GLY A 102 13.51 8.20 -9.44
CA GLY A 102 13.91 6.96 -10.12
C GLY A 102 12.99 5.77 -9.81
N GLY A 103 11.72 6.04 -9.54
CA GLY A 103 10.70 5.02 -9.35
C GLY A 103 10.93 4.09 -8.16
N PRO A 104 10.38 2.88 -8.23
CA PRO A 104 10.47 1.91 -7.15
C PRO A 104 11.91 1.47 -6.87
N VAL A 105 12.77 1.41 -7.87
CA VAL A 105 14.18 1.00 -7.73
C VAL A 105 14.94 2.02 -6.87
N GLN A 106 14.79 3.32 -7.16
CA GLN A 106 15.42 4.38 -6.38
C GLN A 106 14.88 4.40 -4.94
N SER A 107 13.58 4.17 -4.77
CA SER A 107 12.96 4.10 -3.45
C SER A 107 13.45 2.90 -2.63
N MET A 108 13.62 1.73 -3.24
CA MET A 108 14.21 0.56 -2.56
C MET A 108 15.66 0.83 -2.17
N SER A 109 16.47 1.41 -3.07
CA SER A 109 17.86 1.78 -2.79
C SER A 109 17.95 2.77 -1.63
N MET A 110 17.11 3.81 -1.63
CA MET A 110 16.99 4.77 -0.52
C MET A 110 16.66 4.07 0.80
N ILE A 111 15.66 3.17 0.83
CA ILE A 111 15.29 2.44 2.04
C ILE A 111 16.47 1.59 2.54
N ASN A 112 17.10 0.83 1.65
CA ASN A 112 18.22 -0.04 1.99
C ASN A 112 19.41 0.74 2.54
N THR A 113 19.76 1.85 1.90
CA THR A 113 20.91 2.69 2.29
C THR A 113 20.70 3.32 3.66
N ASN A 114 19.50 3.81 3.96
CA ASN A 114 19.23 4.53 5.22
C ASN A 114 18.84 3.63 6.38
N LEU A 115 18.31 2.42 6.12
CA LEU A 115 17.78 1.53 7.16
C LEU A 115 18.51 0.19 7.26
N ASP A 116 19.62 0.01 6.55
CA ASP A 116 20.38 -1.24 6.52
C ASP A 116 19.51 -2.48 6.21
N LEU A 117 18.73 -2.38 5.12
CA LEU A 117 17.87 -3.47 4.63
C LEU A 117 18.38 -4.03 3.30
N ASP A 118 17.78 -5.15 2.87
CA ASP A 118 18.12 -5.89 1.65
C ASP A 118 16.92 -6.04 0.69
N ILE A 119 16.06 -5.03 0.66
CA ILE A 119 14.85 -5.04 -0.16
C ILE A 119 15.22 -5.02 -1.64
N THR A 120 14.73 -6.01 -2.39
CA THR A 120 14.92 -6.11 -3.84
C THR A 120 13.60 -6.35 -4.59
N ARG A 121 12.50 -6.46 -3.86
CA ARG A 121 11.17 -6.69 -4.42
C ARG A 121 10.20 -5.63 -3.94
N TYR A 122 9.30 -5.23 -4.85
CA TYR A 122 8.28 -4.23 -4.54
C TYR A 122 6.91 -4.60 -5.11
N VAL A 123 5.89 -3.97 -4.56
CA VAL A 123 4.53 -3.90 -5.10
C VAL A 123 4.10 -2.44 -5.07
N ALA A 124 3.67 -1.91 -6.21
CA ALA A 124 3.13 -0.56 -6.32
C ALA A 124 1.68 -0.61 -6.80
N VAL A 125 0.83 0.19 -6.15
CA VAL A 125 -0.60 0.30 -6.43
C VAL A 125 -1.03 1.77 -6.39
N ASP A 126 -2.07 2.09 -7.15
CA ASP A 126 -2.77 3.36 -7.09
C ASP A 126 -4.09 3.27 -6.29
N PHE A 127 -4.84 4.36 -6.23
CA PHE A 127 -6.15 4.39 -5.56
C PHE A 127 -7.18 3.50 -6.25
N LYS A 128 -7.12 3.35 -7.58
CA LYS A 128 -8.06 2.53 -8.35
C LYS A 128 -7.90 1.05 -8.02
N ALA A 129 -6.65 0.58 -7.94
CA ALA A 129 -6.34 -0.79 -7.52
C ALA A 129 -6.83 -1.07 -6.09
N LEU A 130 -6.61 -0.13 -5.16
CA LEU A 130 -7.01 -0.27 -3.77
C LEU A 130 -8.53 -0.29 -3.61
N VAL A 131 -9.24 0.67 -4.23
CA VAL A 131 -10.72 0.72 -4.23
C VAL A 131 -11.28 -0.59 -4.76
N LYS A 132 -10.81 -1.05 -5.90
CA LYS A 132 -11.29 -2.27 -6.54
C LYS A 132 -11.04 -3.52 -5.71
N ALA A 133 -9.85 -3.63 -5.11
CA ALA A 133 -9.52 -4.76 -4.24
C ALA A 133 -10.45 -4.83 -3.02
N ILE A 134 -10.72 -3.70 -2.38
CA ILE A 134 -11.61 -3.63 -1.21
C ILE A 134 -13.04 -4.00 -1.58
N ASP A 135 -13.56 -3.50 -2.71
CA ASP A 135 -14.93 -3.79 -3.16
C ASP A 135 -15.09 -5.28 -3.50
N LEU A 136 -14.13 -5.88 -4.18
CA LEU A 136 -14.16 -7.32 -4.49
C LEU A 136 -14.04 -8.22 -3.25
N LEU A 137 -13.38 -7.74 -2.20
CA LEU A 137 -13.37 -8.40 -0.88
C LEU A 137 -14.70 -8.22 -0.11
N GLY A 138 -15.64 -7.44 -0.65
CA GLY A 138 -16.94 -7.17 -0.04
C GLY A 138 -16.89 -6.09 1.02
N GLY A 139 -16.02 -5.08 0.87
CA GLY A 139 -15.88 -3.98 1.81
C GLY A 139 -15.13 -4.34 3.10
N LEU A 140 -14.95 -3.38 3.98
CA LEU A 140 -14.25 -3.54 5.26
C LEU A 140 -15.06 -2.94 6.40
N ASP A 141 -15.06 -3.60 7.55
CA ASP A 141 -15.67 -3.08 8.77
C ASP A 141 -14.60 -2.33 9.56
N VAL A 142 -14.81 -1.02 9.76
CA VAL A 142 -13.84 -0.09 10.35
C VAL A 142 -14.49 0.68 11.48
N ASP A 143 -13.84 0.72 12.64
CA ASP A 143 -14.28 1.53 13.76
C ASP A 143 -13.90 3.00 13.51
N LEU A 144 -14.90 3.89 13.53
CA LEU A 144 -14.73 5.30 13.20
C LEU A 144 -15.13 6.21 14.34
N SER A 145 -14.38 7.29 14.50
CA SER A 145 -14.79 8.47 15.28
C SER A 145 -15.56 9.47 14.41
N TYR A 146 -16.18 10.46 15.06
CA TYR A 146 -16.87 11.54 14.34
C TYR A 146 -15.93 12.30 13.40
N GLU A 147 -14.76 12.73 13.90
CA GLU A 147 -13.79 13.46 13.07
C GLU A 147 -13.32 12.63 11.87
N GLU A 148 -13.20 11.32 12.02
CA GLU A 148 -12.83 10.42 10.92
C GLU A 148 -13.93 10.31 9.87
N ILE A 149 -15.20 10.26 10.27
CA ILE A 149 -16.34 10.25 9.34
C ILE A 149 -16.35 11.54 8.52
N VAL A 150 -16.24 12.71 9.16
CA VAL A 150 -16.24 14.02 8.49
C VAL A 150 -15.09 14.12 7.49
N HIS A 151 -13.87 13.81 7.93
CA HIS A 151 -12.70 13.90 7.05
C HIS A 151 -12.74 12.86 5.93
N MET A 152 -13.16 11.64 6.20
CA MET A 152 -13.32 10.60 5.19
C MET A 152 -14.32 11.02 4.11
N ASN A 153 -15.50 11.51 4.50
CA ASN A 153 -16.51 11.99 3.55
C ASN A 153 -15.95 13.09 2.63
N ASN A 154 -15.15 14.01 3.17
CA ASN A 154 -14.50 15.06 2.37
C ASN A 154 -13.51 14.48 1.34
N TYR A 155 -12.70 13.46 1.72
CA TYR A 155 -11.77 12.80 0.80
C TYR A 155 -12.47 11.89 -0.22
N CYS A 156 -13.69 11.40 0.08
CA CYS A 156 -14.45 10.53 -0.83
C CYS A 156 -14.78 11.22 -2.16
N VAL A 157 -15.00 12.54 -2.16
CA VAL A 157 -15.28 13.30 -3.40
C VAL A 157 -14.14 13.11 -4.41
N GLU A 158 -12.93 13.49 -4.01
CA GLU A 158 -11.75 13.36 -4.88
C GLU A 158 -11.41 11.89 -5.21
N THR A 159 -11.57 10.98 -4.24
CA THR A 159 -11.30 9.56 -4.47
C THR A 159 -12.26 8.96 -5.49
N SER A 160 -13.56 9.31 -5.41
CA SER A 160 -14.59 8.91 -6.38
C SER A 160 -14.29 9.47 -7.77
N GLU A 161 -13.94 10.75 -7.87
CA GLU A 161 -13.57 11.38 -9.15
C GLU A 161 -12.35 10.69 -9.80
N LYS A 162 -11.29 10.41 -9.03
CA LYS A 162 -10.07 9.76 -9.52
C LYS A 162 -10.28 8.32 -9.96
N THR A 163 -11.17 7.59 -9.29
CA THR A 163 -11.35 6.14 -9.52
C THR A 163 -12.53 5.83 -10.42
N GLY A 164 -13.44 6.79 -10.61
CA GLY A 164 -14.69 6.61 -11.36
C GLY A 164 -15.69 5.69 -10.65
N VAL A 165 -15.53 5.48 -9.33
CA VAL A 165 -16.39 4.61 -8.51
C VAL A 165 -17.28 5.46 -7.61
N ASP A 166 -18.56 5.18 -7.63
CA ASP A 166 -19.55 5.88 -6.80
C ASP A 166 -19.45 5.48 -5.32
N TYR A 167 -19.86 6.39 -4.45
CA TYR A 167 -19.97 6.15 -3.01
C TYR A 167 -21.22 6.82 -2.43
N LYS A 168 -21.60 6.40 -1.24
CA LYS A 168 -22.62 7.06 -0.44
C LYS A 168 -21.95 7.60 0.84
N PRO A 169 -22.01 8.91 1.13
CA PRO A 169 -21.46 9.42 2.38
C PRO A 169 -22.05 8.72 3.60
N ILE A 170 -21.24 8.54 4.63
CA ILE A 170 -21.75 8.14 5.95
C ILE A 170 -22.43 9.34 6.57
N GLU A 171 -23.64 9.12 7.09
CA GLU A 171 -24.38 10.15 7.78
C GLU A 171 -23.64 10.59 9.05
N GLU A 172 -23.41 11.89 9.18
CA GLU A 172 -22.76 12.46 10.34
C GLU A 172 -23.76 12.54 11.50
N PRO A 173 -23.40 12.04 12.70
CA PRO A 173 -24.26 12.12 13.86
C PRO A 173 -24.66 13.58 14.20
N ASP A 174 -25.96 13.80 14.42
CA ASP A 174 -26.52 15.06 14.87
C ASP A 174 -27.39 14.80 16.13
N PRO A 175 -27.07 15.41 17.30
CA PRO A 175 -26.03 16.41 17.51
C PRO A 175 -24.61 15.85 17.47
N LYS A 176 -23.67 16.70 17.06
CA LYS A 176 -22.23 16.40 17.09
C LYS A 176 -21.79 15.99 18.50
N PRO A 177 -21.01 14.92 18.67
CA PRO A 177 -20.53 14.48 19.97
C PRO A 177 -19.56 15.49 20.60
N GLU A 178 -19.54 15.54 21.94
CA GLU A 178 -18.60 16.43 22.68
C GLU A 178 -17.14 16.02 22.44
N ASN A 179 -16.85 14.72 22.37
CA ASN A 179 -15.53 14.19 22.04
C ASN A 179 -15.53 13.62 20.63
N GLU A 180 -15.07 14.40 19.66
CA GLU A 180 -15.05 14.01 18.24
C GLU A 180 -14.07 12.88 17.91
N ALA A 181 -13.05 12.66 18.77
CA ALA A 181 -12.06 11.62 18.59
C ALA A 181 -12.47 10.26 19.17
N GLU A 182 -13.58 10.21 19.91
CA GLU A 182 -14.11 8.96 20.48
C GLU A 182 -14.73 8.09 19.37
N ILE A 183 -14.46 6.79 19.41
CA ILE A 183 -15.03 5.83 18.46
C ILE A 183 -16.54 5.73 18.68
N LEU A 184 -17.29 5.99 17.63
CA LEU A 184 -18.75 5.92 17.63
C LEU A 184 -19.30 4.51 17.38
N GLY A 185 -18.58 3.72 16.60
CA GLY A 185 -18.97 2.38 16.25
C GLY A 185 -18.25 1.84 15.01
N SER A 186 -18.64 0.65 14.61
CA SER A 186 -18.12 -0.03 13.43
C SER A 186 -19.01 0.27 12.22
N TYR A 187 -18.38 0.70 11.12
CA TYR A 187 -19.03 1.06 9.87
C TYR A 187 -18.50 0.19 8.73
N HIS A 188 -19.43 -0.28 7.90
CA HIS A 188 -19.07 -1.03 6.72
C HIS A 188 -18.70 -0.09 5.58
N LEU A 189 -17.40 -0.06 5.20
CA LEU A 189 -16.85 0.84 4.19
C LEU A 189 -16.70 0.13 2.85
N ASN A 190 -17.10 0.78 1.76
CA ASN A 190 -16.73 0.38 0.41
C ASN A 190 -15.28 0.82 0.07
N GLY A 191 -14.81 0.49 -1.13
CA GLY A 191 -13.44 0.79 -1.56
C GLY A 191 -13.14 2.29 -1.54
N VAL A 192 -14.06 3.15 -2.01
CA VAL A 192 -13.88 4.61 -2.01
C VAL A 192 -13.74 5.14 -0.58
N GLN A 193 -14.61 4.72 0.33
CA GLN A 193 -14.59 5.14 1.72
C GLN A 193 -13.34 4.67 2.46
N ALA A 194 -12.98 3.39 2.34
CA ALA A 194 -11.79 2.84 3.00
C ALA A 194 -10.48 3.45 2.45
N THR A 195 -10.41 3.70 1.14
CA THR A 195 -9.26 4.40 0.53
C THR A 195 -9.19 5.85 1.02
N SER A 196 -10.33 6.54 1.14
CA SER A 196 -10.42 7.90 1.66
C SER A 196 -10.02 7.96 3.14
N TYR A 197 -10.40 6.97 3.95
CA TYR A 197 -9.95 6.82 5.33
C TYR A 197 -8.42 6.74 5.44
N CYS A 198 -7.75 6.04 4.53
CA CYS A 198 -6.29 5.98 4.46
C CYS A 198 -5.62 7.33 4.14
N ARG A 199 -6.37 8.32 3.65
CA ARG A 199 -5.88 9.64 3.24
C ARG A 199 -6.01 10.69 4.33
N ILE A 200 -6.76 10.44 5.41
CA ILE A 200 -7.03 11.41 6.48
C ILE A 200 -5.72 11.86 7.14
N ARG A 201 -5.50 13.18 7.18
CA ARG A 201 -4.35 13.84 7.82
C ARG A 201 -4.73 14.78 8.96
N TYR A 202 -5.93 15.39 8.91
CA TYR A 202 -6.32 16.48 9.77
C TYR A 202 -7.03 16.01 11.05
N THR A 203 -6.50 14.96 11.67
CA THR A 203 -6.91 14.48 13.00
C THR A 203 -5.72 14.53 13.95
N GLN A 204 -5.94 14.37 15.25
CA GLN A 204 -4.86 14.32 16.22
C GLN A 204 -3.83 13.22 15.84
N GLY A 205 -2.55 13.60 15.78
CA GLY A 205 -1.46 12.68 15.37
C GLY A 205 -1.05 12.80 13.90
N TRP A 206 -1.73 13.60 13.08
CA TRP A 206 -1.35 13.99 11.70
C TRP A 206 -0.91 12.81 10.81
N ASP A 207 0.32 12.89 10.27
CA ASP A 207 0.85 11.88 9.36
C ASP A 207 1.10 10.51 10.03
N MET A 208 1.37 10.50 11.34
CA MET A 208 1.49 9.25 12.12
C MET A 208 0.18 8.47 12.11
N LYS A 209 -0.94 9.15 12.38
CA LYS A 209 -2.27 8.54 12.33
C LYS A 209 -2.65 8.08 10.92
N ARG A 210 -2.28 8.83 9.89
CA ARG A 210 -2.48 8.39 8.50
C ARG A 210 -1.79 7.05 8.23
N THR A 211 -0.54 6.90 8.61
CA THR A 211 0.19 5.64 8.39
C THR A 211 -0.35 4.48 9.23
N GLU A 212 -0.87 4.74 10.43
CA GLU A 212 -1.59 3.75 11.23
C GLU A 212 -2.84 3.26 10.51
N ARG A 213 -3.66 4.18 9.96
CA ARG A 213 -4.87 3.86 9.19
C ARG A 213 -4.53 3.01 7.97
N GLN A 214 -3.47 3.33 7.25
CA GLN A 214 -3.01 2.56 6.10
C GLN A 214 -2.66 1.12 6.48
N ARG A 215 -1.86 0.92 7.54
CA ARG A 215 -1.54 -0.44 8.03
C ARG A 215 -2.76 -1.18 8.55
N TYR A 216 -3.69 -0.49 9.19
CA TYR A 216 -4.94 -1.07 9.68
C TYR A 216 -5.80 -1.59 8.53
N ILE A 217 -6.02 -0.78 7.48
CA ILE A 217 -6.75 -1.21 6.28
C ILE A 217 -6.07 -2.41 5.61
N ILE A 218 -4.74 -2.41 5.46
CA ILE A 218 -4.00 -3.56 4.91
C ILE A 218 -4.25 -4.82 5.74
N SER A 219 -4.22 -4.71 7.07
CA SER A 219 -4.47 -5.88 7.94
C SER A 219 -5.88 -6.44 7.78
N LEU A 220 -6.89 -5.57 7.68
CA LEU A 220 -8.28 -5.98 7.43
C LEU A 220 -8.45 -6.63 6.06
N MET A 221 -7.80 -6.09 5.01
CA MET A 221 -7.80 -6.69 3.67
C MET A 221 -7.18 -8.09 3.68
N VAL A 222 -6.04 -8.27 4.35
CA VAL A 222 -5.40 -9.59 4.48
C VAL A 222 -6.31 -10.58 5.19
N ASP A 223 -6.97 -10.17 6.26
CA ASP A 223 -7.88 -11.04 7.00
C ASP A 223 -9.15 -11.40 6.20
N LYS A 224 -9.65 -10.47 5.39
CA LYS A 224 -10.75 -10.75 4.43
C LYS A 224 -10.29 -11.69 3.32
N ALA A 225 -9.10 -11.45 2.74
CA ALA A 225 -8.54 -12.28 1.68
C ALA A 225 -8.32 -13.74 2.12
N LYS A 226 -7.86 -13.96 3.36
CA LYS A 226 -7.73 -15.31 3.94
C LYS A 226 -9.05 -16.07 4.04
N LYS A 227 -10.18 -15.36 4.13
CA LYS A 227 -11.53 -15.91 4.25
C LYS A 227 -12.30 -15.88 2.93
N ALA A 228 -11.72 -15.28 1.88
CA ALA A 228 -12.38 -15.11 0.60
C ALA A 228 -12.66 -16.44 -0.09
N SER A 229 -13.80 -16.49 -0.77
CA SER A 229 -14.15 -17.63 -1.62
C SER A 229 -13.20 -17.72 -2.83
N ILE A 230 -13.12 -18.90 -3.44
CA ILE A 230 -12.35 -19.11 -4.67
C ILE A 230 -12.84 -18.17 -5.79
N SER A 231 -14.12 -17.86 -5.85
CA SER A 231 -14.65 -16.89 -6.82
C SER A 231 -14.09 -15.50 -6.58
N GLN A 232 -14.17 -15.00 -5.35
CA GLN A 232 -13.62 -13.68 -5.00
C GLN A 232 -12.11 -13.58 -5.27
N LEU A 233 -11.35 -14.62 -4.95
CA LEU A 233 -9.91 -14.66 -5.28
C LEU A 233 -9.66 -14.64 -6.79
N ASN A 234 -10.52 -15.31 -7.57
CA ASN A 234 -10.44 -15.27 -9.02
C ASN A 234 -10.76 -13.87 -9.58
N ASP A 235 -11.77 -13.20 -9.02
CA ASP A 235 -12.15 -11.85 -9.44
C ASP A 235 -11.04 -10.83 -9.07
N LEU A 236 -10.43 -10.97 -7.89
CA LEU A 236 -9.24 -10.21 -7.50
C LEU A 236 -8.08 -10.39 -8.49
N MET A 237 -7.78 -11.64 -8.87
CA MET A 237 -6.72 -11.93 -9.84
C MET A 237 -7.02 -11.34 -11.22
N ASP A 238 -8.26 -11.40 -11.66
CA ASP A 238 -8.64 -10.93 -12.99
C ASP A 238 -8.72 -9.40 -13.10
N GLU A 239 -9.12 -8.72 -12.01
CA GLU A 239 -9.47 -7.32 -12.05
C GLU A 239 -8.47 -6.39 -11.32
N VAL A 240 -7.74 -6.90 -10.32
CA VAL A 240 -6.78 -6.09 -9.55
C VAL A 240 -5.35 -6.31 -10.03
N PHE A 241 -4.97 -7.55 -10.38
CA PHE A 241 -3.60 -7.82 -10.84
C PHE A 241 -3.15 -6.95 -12.01
N PRO A 242 -3.98 -6.64 -13.04
CA PRO A 242 -3.58 -5.73 -14.10
C PRO A 242 -3.30 -4.28 -13.65
N LEU A 243 -3.72 -3.91 -12.43
CA LEU A 243 -3.52 -2.59 -11.83
C LEU A 243 -2.33 -2.55 -10.87
N ILE A 244 -1.64 -3.67 -10.67
CA ILE A 244 -0.47 -3.79 -9.80
C ILE A 244 0.79 -3.78 -10.65
N LYS A 245 1.77 -2.98 -10.23
CA LYS A 245 3.13 -3.01 -10.76
C LYS A 245 4.07 -3.66 -9.76
N THR A 246 4.91 -4.59 -10.24
CA THR A 246 5.85 -5.33 -9.39
C THR A 246 7.02 -5.87 -10.19
N ASN A 247 8.17 -6.06 -9.54
CA ASN A 247 9.32 -6.78 -10.09
C ASN A 247 9.44 -8.22 -9.57
N PHE A 248 8.39 -8.76 -8.97
CA PHE A 248 8.36 -10.19 -8.70
C PHE A 248 8.31 -10.97 -10.01
N SER A 249 9.13 -11.99 -10.12
CA SER A 249 8.96 -12.96 -11.19
C SER A 249 7.71 -13.81 -10.95
N LYS A 250 7.13 -14.29 -12.05
CA LYS A 250 5.99 -15.20 -11.99
C LYS A 250 6.25 -16.44 -11.11
N SER A 251 7.47 -16.96 -11.12
CA SER A 251 7.87 -18.10 -10.31
C SER A 251 7.95 -17.79 -8.81
N GLU A 252 8.26 -16.54 -8.45
CA GLU A 252 8.24 -16.08 -7.05
C GLU A 252 6.81 -15.90 -6.53
N LEU A 253 5.90 -15.36 -7.36
CA LEU A 253 4.49 -15.19 -7.01
C LEU A 253 3.71 -16.50 -6.89
N LEU A 254 4.23 -17.59 -7.42
CA LEU A 254 3.63 -18.94 -7.35
C LEU A 254 4.11 -19.78 -6.16
N LYS A 255 5.06 -19.30 -5.37
CA LYS A 255 5.60 -19.97 -4.16
C LYS A 255 4.88 -19.54 -2.90
#